data_32e08e568bc7cd858662968ce7a62483
#
_entry.id   32e08e568bc7cd858662968ce7a62483
#
_cell.length_a   1.000
_cell.length_b   1.000
_cell.length_c   1.000
_cell.angle_alpha   90.00
_cell.angle_beta   90.00
_cell.angle_gamma   90.00
#
_symmetry.space_group_name_H-M   'P 1'
#
loop_
_entity.id
_entity.type
_entity.pdbx_description
1 polymer ?
#
loop_
_entity_poly.entity_id
_entity_poly.type
_entity_poly.pdbx_seq_one_letter_code
_entity_poly.pdbx_strand_id
1 'polypeptide(L)'
;NMFFGPAVNAARGVAVQVQGAVSYFSSNFQMALNPQITKNYATGDLQAMHNLVLRSARFSFFLLFLLSLPIYLMTQEILEVWLTEVPDFSATFLQLSLMAVTIDSIANPLMVAAAATGNVRRYQTVVGGVIMLVTPIAYVVLKMGADAPSVFIVNLLVIILSFITRLYIIRSLIQLNINRFVCQVGRSVLLVLLLGIPIPVILRLLFPPTS
;
A
#
# COMPACT_ATOMS: atom_id res chain seq x y z
N ASN A 1 -20.83 6.73 -10.57
CA ASN A 1 -21.74 7.01 -11.71
C ASN A 1 -22.00 8.51 -11.97
N MET A 2 -21.47 9.43 -11.15
CA MET A 2 -21.70 10.87 -11.41
C MET A 2 -20.85 11.41 -12.57
N PHE A 3 -19.65 10.89 -12.77
CA PHE A 3 -18.69 11.36 -13.77
C PHE A 3 -18.46 10.36 -14.89
N PHE A 4 -18.50 9.07 -14.60
CA PHE A 4 -18.18 7.99 -15.54
C PHE A 4 -19.27 6.91 -15.55
N GLY A 5 -19.36 6.17 -16.65
CA GLY A 5 -20.35 5.13 -16.87
C GLY A 5 -20.08 3.82 -16.10
N PRO A 6 -20.96 2.80 -16.27
CA PRO A 6 -20.83 1.50 -15.60
C PRO A 6 -19.53 0.76 -15.91
N ALA A 7 -18.97 0.92 -17.11
CA ALA A 7 -17.72 0.26 -17.51
C ALA A 7 -16.54 0.65 -16.62
N VAL A 8 -16.40 1.95 -16.27
CA VAL A 8 -15.35 2.43 -15.38
C VAL A 8 -15.54 1.90 -13.95
N ASN A 9 -16.79 1.72 -13.50
CA ASN A 9 -17.06 1.09 -12.21
C ASN A 9 -16.70 -0.41 -12.22
N ALA A 10 -16.94 -1.11 -13.32
CA ALA A 10 -16.50 -2.50 -13.50
C ALA A 10 -14.98 -2.59 -13.43
N ALA A 11 -14.25 -1.73 -14.15
CA ALA A 11 -12.80 -1.64 -14.10
C ALA A 11 -12.27 -1.42 -12.65
N ARG A 12 -12.91 -0.52 -11.91
CA ARG A 12 -12.60 -0.30 -10.49
C ARG A 12 -12.85 -1.57 -9.66
N GLY A 13 -13.96 -2.27 -9.90
CA GLY A 13 -14.31 -3.51 -9.21
C GLY A 13 -13.22 -4.57 -9.38
N VAL A 14 -12.75 -4.77 -10.60
CA VAL A 14 -11.64 -5.68 -10.93
C VAL A 14 -10.37 -5.30 -10.17
N ALA A 15 -9.96 -4.04 -10.21
CA ALA A 15 -8.76 -3.57 -9.51
C ALA A 15 -8.84 -3.80 -7.99
N VAL A 16 -9.99 -3.49 -7.37
CA VAL A 16 -10.21 -3.68 -5.93
C VAL A 16 -10.20 -5.17 -5.55
N GLN A 17 -10.73 -6.04 -6.38
CA GLN A 17 -10.77 -7.48 -6.12
C GLN A 17 -9.35 -8.08 -6.11
N VAL A 18 -8.52 -7.76 -7.10
CA VAL A 18 -7.12 -8.23 -7.15
C VAL A 18 -6.30 -7.63 -6.00
N GLN A 19 -6.44 -6.32 -5.77
CA GLN A 19 -5.80 -5.65 -4.63
C GLN A 19 -6.16 -6.32 -3.31
N GLY A 20 -7.44 -6.65 -3.09
CA GLY A 20 -7.93 -7.35 -1.90
C GLY A 20 -7.27 -8.71 -1.71
N ALA A 21 -7.19 -9.52 -2.77
CA ALA A 21 -6.56 -10.81 -2.75
C ALA A 21 -5.06 -10.72 -2.38
N VAL A 22 -4.32 -9.78 -2.98
CA VAL A 22 -2.90 -9.54 -2.67
C VAL A 22 -2.73 -9.06 -1.22
N SER A 23 -3.57 -8.14 -0.76
CA SER A 23 -3.53 -7.59 0.59
C SER A 23 -3.78 -8.65 1.66
N TYR A 24 -4.61 -9.66 1.36
CA TYR A 24 -4.94 -10.74 2.29
C TYR A 24 -3.71 -11.51 2.76
N PHE A 25 -2.75 -11.76 1.87
CA PHE A 25 -1.49 -12.42 2.23
C PHE A 25 -0.68 -11.62 3.26
N SER A 26 -0.54 -10.32 3.04
CA SER A 26 0.16 -9.45 3.99
C SER A 26 -0.56 -9.35 5.33
N SER A 27 -1.88 -9.28 5.31
CA SER A 27 -2.70 -9.21 6.53
C SER A 27 -2.53 -10.46 7.40
N ASN A 28 -2.55 -11.65 6.79
CA ASN A 28 -2.35 -12.91 7.53
C ASN A 28 -0.96 -12.99 8.18
N PHE A 29 0.09 -12.56 7.45
CA PHE A 29 1.43 -12.46 8.02
C PHE A 29 1.48 -11.50 9.21
N GLN A 30 0.85 -10.35 9.09
CA GLN A 30 0.83 -9.35 10.15
C GLN A 30 0.03 -9.81 11.37
N MET A 31 -1.08 -10.53 11.18
CA MET A 31 -1.88 -11.08 12.29
C MET A 31 -1.05 -11.96 13.23
N ALA A 32 -0.05 -12.68 12.72
CA ALA A 32 0.86 -13.48 13.56
C ALA A 32 1.82 -12.63 14.40
N LEU A 33 2.16 -11.41 13.95
CA LEU A 33 3.11 -10.51 14.61
C LEU A 33 2.43 -9.50 15.55
N ASN A 34 1.18 -9.15 15.30
CA ASN A 34 0.44 -8.14 16.06
C ASN A 34 0.39 -8.41 17.58
N PRO A 35 0.11 -9.65 18.05
CA PRO A 35 0.10 -9.93 19.50
C PRO A 35 1.47 -9.72 20.15
N GLN A 36 2.57 -9.98 19.43
CA GLN A 36 3.92 -9.79 19.95
C GLN A 36 4.28 -8.31 20.10
N ILE A 37 3.84 -7.46 19.15
CA ILE A 37 4.01 -5.99 19.24
C ILE A 37 3.29 -5.48 20.49
N THR A 38 2.02 -5.88 20.68
CA THR A 38 1.21 -5.48 21.82
C THR A 38 1.80 -6.00 23.15
N LYS A 39 2.25 -7.25 23.19
CA LYS A 39 2.88 -7.84 24.38
C LYS A 39 4.15 -7.08 24.80
N ASN A 40 5.05 -6.80 23.84
CA ASN A 40 6.29 -6.09 24.12
C ASN A 40 6.03 -4.67 24.65
N TYR A 41 5.00 -4.00 24.15
CA TYR A 41 4.57 -2.72 24.71
C TYR A 41 4.06 -2.86 26.15
N ALA A 42 3.20 -3.84 26.42
CA ALA A 42 2.63 -4.08 27.75
C ALA A 42 3.68 -4.45 28.82
N THR A 43 4.76 -5.13 28.40
CA THR A 43 5.88 -5.46 29.29
C THR A 43 6.93 -4.35 29.43
N GLY A 44 6.74 -3.21 28.73
CA GLY A 44 7.67 -2.08 28.76
C GLY A 44 8.94 -2.26 27.92
N ASP A 45 9.07 -3.36 27.18
CA ASP A 45 10.18 -3.59 26.26
C ASP A 45 10.00 -2.87 24.94
N LEU A 46 10.16 -1.53 24.99
CA LEU A 46 10.02 -0.66 23.80
C LEU A 46 11.07 -1.00 22.74
N GLN A 47 12.25 -1.47 23.13
CA GLN A 47 13.31 -1.81 22.19
C GLN A 47 12.96 -3.05 21.35
N ALA A 48 12.46 -4.10 21.98
CA ALA A 48 11.96 -5.29 21.27
C ALA A 48 10.77 -4.94 20.38
N MET A 49 9.85 -4.12 20.89
CA MET A 49 8.71 -3.63 20.10
C MET A 49 9.15 -2.85 18.85
N HIS A 50 10.07 -1.88 19.00
CA HIS A 50 10.59 -1.10 17.85
C HIS A 50 11.25 -2.00 16.81
N ASN A 51 12.09 -2.96 17.26
CA ASN A 51 12.73 -3.92 16.36
C ASN A 51 11.71 -4.77 15.61
N LEU A 52 10.65 -5.19 16.29
CA LEU A 52 9.58 -5.98 15.67
C LEU A 52 8.79 -5.16 14.65
N VAL A 53 8.44 -3.91 14.99
CA VAL A 53 7.77 -2.98 14.04
C VAL A 53 8.62 -2.76 12.78
N LEU A 54 9.93 -2.53 12.93
CA LEU A 54 10.85 -2.35 11.80
C LEU A 54 10.95 -3.60 10.92
N ARG A 55 11.02 -4.77 11.53
CA ARG A 55 11.04 -6.06 10.80
C ARG A 55 9.71 -6.30 10.08
N SER A 56 8.59 -6.14 10.78
CA SER A 56 7.25 -6.34 10.21
C SER A 56 7.01 -5.41 9.02
N ALA A 57 7.39 -4.13 9.12
CA ALA A 57 7.25 -3.18 8.01
C ALA A 57 8.03 -3.61 6.77
N ARG A 58 9.27 -4.07 6.93
CA ARG A 58 10.08 -4.57 5.82
C ARG A 58 9.51 -5.84 5.19
N PHE A 59 9.15 -6.83 6.02
CA PHE A 59 8.62 -8.10 5.52
C PHE A 59 7.26 -7.93 4.85
N SER A 60 6.39 -7.07 5.37
CA SER A 60 5.11 -6.75 4.73
C SER A 60 5.30 -6.14 3.35
N PHE A 61 6.25 -5.20 3.21
CA PHE A 61 6.61 -4.64 1.92
C PHE A 61 7.16 -5.71 0.98
N PHE A 62 8.12 -6.54 1.43
CA PHE A 62 8.73 -7.57 0.59
C PHE A 62 7.71 -8.58 0.10
N LEU A 63 6.81 -9.02 0.97
CA LEU A 63 5.76 -9.97 0.62
C LEU A 63 4.82 -9.39 -0.44
N LEU A 64 4.34 -8.16 -0.22
CA LEU A 64 3.44 -7.51 -1.17
C LEU A 64 4.15 -7.15 -2.47
N PHE A 65 5.37 -6.68 -2.42
CA PHE A 65 6.17 -6.38 -3.61
C PHE A 65 6.40 -7.63 -4.45
N LEU A 66 6.75 -8.77 -3.82
CA LEU A 66 6.95 -10.03 -4.51
C LEU A 66 5.69 -10.50 -5.25
N LEU A 67 4.52 -10.33 -4.64
CA LEU A 67 3.24 -10.70 -5.26
C LEU A 67 2.76 -9.66 -6.28
N SER A 68 2.94 -8.38 -5.98
CA SER A 68 2.45 -7.29 -6.82
C SER A 68 3.28 -7.10 -8.09
N LEU A 69 4.60 -7.34 -8.03
CA LEU A 69 5.49 -7.06 -9.15
C LEU A 69 5.15 -7.88 -10.42
N PRO A 70 4.98 -9.22 -10.36
CA PRO A 70 4.57 -9.97 -11.53
C PRO A 70 3.20 -9.54 -12.07
N ILE A 71 2.23 -9.29 -11.17
CA ILE A 71 0.89 -8.83 -11.55
C ILE A 71 0.98 -7.44 -12.22
N TYR A 72 1.82 -6.55 -11.70
CA TYR A 72 2.03 -5.21 -12.27
C TYR A 72 2.63 -5.27 -13.68
N LEU A 73 3.61 -6.15 -13.91
CA LEU A 73 4.31 -6.28 -15.19
C LEU A 73 3.48 -6.99 -16.26
N MET A 74 2.63 -7.92 -15.84
CA MET A 74 1.77 -8.74 -16.72
C MET A 74 0.29 -8.41 -16.51
N THR A 75 -0.01 -7.16 -16.15
CA THR A 75 -1.38 -6.76 -15.80
C THR A 75 -2.34 -7.01 -16.95
N GLN A 76 -1.98 -6.62 -18.17
CA GLN A 76 -2.84 -6.74 -19.32
C GLN A 76 -3.11 -8.21 -19.65
N GLU A 77 -2.07 -9.01 -19.72
CA GLU A 77 -2.14 -10.43 -20.03
C GLU A 77 -2.97 -11.21 -18.98
N ILE A 78 -2.79 -10.88 -17.70
CA ILE A 78 -3.58 -11.50 -16.61
C ILE A 78 -5.05 -11.13 -16.74
N LEU A 79 -5.37 -9.87 -17.05
CA LEU A 79 -6.74 -9.43 -17.20
C LEU A 79 -7.43 -10.07 -18.43
N GLU A 80 -6.73 -10.22 -19.55
CA GLU A 80 -7.23 -10.86 -20.76
C GLU A 80 -7.50 -12.36 -20.56
N VAL A 81 -6.68 -13.06 -19.77
CA VAL A 81 -6.93 -14.46 -19.41
C VAL A 81 -8.13 -14.61 -18.46
N TRP A 82 -8.32 -13.63 -17.58
CA TRP A 82 -9.35 -13.73 -16.54
C TRP A 82 -10.71 -13.21 -16.96
N LEU A 83 -10.76 -12.16 -17.81
CA LEU A 83 -11.97 -11.48 -18.21
C LEU A 83 -12.25 -11.75 -19.69
N THR A 84 -13.51 -12.00 -20.02
CA THR A 84 -13.97 -12.13 -21.42
C THR A 84 -13.78 -10.82 -22.19
N GLU A 85 -14.07 -9.69 -21.51
CA GLU A 85 -13.83 -8.34 -22.01
C GLU A 85 -13.14 -7.53 -20.91
N VAL A 86 -12.01 -6.91 -21.23
CA VAL A 86 -11.27 -6.07 -20.29
C VAL A 86 -11.80 -4.64 -20.38
N PRO A 87 -12.48 -4.12 -19.34
CA PRO A 87 -12.96 -2.74 -19.35
C PRO A 87 -11.81 -1.73 -19.45
N ASP A 88 -12.06 -0.61 -20.12
CA ASP A 88 -11.09 0.49 -20.21
C ASP A 88 -10.58 0.92 -18.84
N PHE A 89 -9.31 1.28 -18.76
CA PHE A 89 -8.60 1.68 -17.55
C PHE A 89 -8.38 0.57 -16.49
N SER A 90 -8.87 -0.68 -16.68
CA SER A 90 -8.71 -1.75 -15.69
C SER A 90 -7.25 -2.00 -15.34
N ALA A 91 -6.37 -2.04 -16.33
CA ALA A 91 -4.92 -2.24 -16.12
C ALA A 91 -4.32 -1.08 -15.32
N THR A 92 -4.61 0.17 -15.68
CA THR A 92 -4.11 1.36 -14.98
C THR A 92 -4.62 1.42 -13.53
N PHE A 93 -5.90 1.13 -13.31
CA PHE A 93 -6.48 1.09 -11.96
C PHE A 93 -5.82 0.02 -11.09
N LEU A 94 -5.62 -1.17 -11.66
CA LEU A 94 -4.96 -2.26 -10.95
C LEU A 94 -3.51 -1.91 -10.60
N GLN A 95 -2.74 -1.39 -11.55
CA GLN A 95 -1.36 -0.97 -11.32
C GLN A 95 -1.23 0.08 -10.22
N LEU A 96 -2.05 1.14 -10.27
CA LEU A 96 -2.07 2.19 -9.25
C LEU A 96 -2.52 1.65 -7.88
N SER A 97 -3.49 0.74 -7.86
CA SER A 97 -3.96 0.09 -6.62
C SER A 97 -2.88 -0.80 -5.99
N LEU A 98 -2.14 -1.57 -6.79
CA LEU A 98 -1.04 -2.40 -6.30
C LEU A 98 0.11 -1.55 -5.74
N MET A 99 0.44 -0.44 -6.38
CA MET A 99 1.41 0.53 -5.84
C MET A 99 0.94 1.09 -4.49
N ALA A 100 -0.31 1.52 -4.42
CA ALA A 100 -0.90 2.10 -3.22
C ALA A 100 -0.88 1.13 -2.03
N VAL A 101 -1.32 -0.12 -2.23
CA VAL A 101 -1.36 -1.13 -1.16
C VAL A 101 0.03 -1.58 -0.74
N THR A 102 0.98 -1.64 -1.66
CA THR A 102 2.38 -1.98 -1.34
C THR A 102 3.01 -0.92 -0.43
N ILE A 103 2.75 0.36 -0.70
CA ILE A 103 3.21 1.47 0.16
C ILE A 103 2.49 1.42 1.52
N ASP A 104 1.16 1.25 1.55
CA ASP A 104 0.38 1.24 2.80
C ASP A 104 0.75 0.05 3.71
N SER A 105 1.24 -1.06 3.15
CA SER A 105 1.67 -2.22 3.92
C SER A 105 2.78 -1.92 4.93
N ILE A 106 3.64 -0.96 4.63
CA ILE A 106 4.72 -0.51 5.54
C ILE A 106 4.13 0.17 6.77
N ALA A 107 2.96 0.79 6.65
CA ALA A 107 2.32 1.55 7.72
C ALA A 107 1.50 0.70 8.70
N ASN A 108 1.11 -0.51 8.33
CA ASN A 108 0.28 -1.38 9.16
C ASN A 108 0.89 -1.70 10.54
N PRO A 109 2.18 -2.09 10.67
CA PRO A 109 2.80 -2.33 11.98
C PRO A 109 2.85 -1.07 12.86
N LEU A 110 2.90 0.13 12.25
CA LEU A 110 2.82 1.40 12.97
C LEU A 110 1.43 1.59 13.59
N MET A 111 0.37 1.22 12.85
CA MET A 111 -1.00 1.27 13.36
C MET A 111 -1.18 0.34 14.56
N VAL A 112 -0.65 -0.89 14.49
CA VAL A 112 -0.71 -1.85 15.59
C VAL A 112 0.05 -1.34 16.81
N ALA A 113 1.25 -0.77 16.61
CA ALA A 113 2.02 -0.16 17.68
C ALA A 113 1.29 1.04 18.32
N ALA A 114 0.62 1.87 17.53
CA ALA A 114 -0.24 2.93 18.05
C ALA A 114 -1.41 2.37 18.87
N ALA A 115 -2.06 1.32 18.38
CA ALA A 115 -3.17 0.66 19.09
C ALA A 115 -2.73 0.06 20.43
N ALA A 116 -1.52 -0.49 20.52
CA ALA A 116 -0.95 -1.05 21.73
C ALA A 116 -0.83 -0.01 22.87
N THR A 117 -0.70 1.28 22.55
CA THR A 117 -0.63 2.34 23.57
C THR A 117 -1.96 2.64 24.27
N GLY A 118 -3.09 2.14 23.75
CA GLY A 118 -4.43 2.48 24.21
C GLY A 118 -4.88 3.91 23.83
N ASN A 119 -3.98 4.80 23.44
CA ASN A 119 -4.29 6.19 23.06
C ASN A 119 -4.36 6.35 21.53
N VAL A 120 -5.33 5.64 20.93
CA VAL A 120 -5.52 5.62 19.48
C VAL A 120 -6.33 6.81 18.93
N ARG A 121 -7.01 7.56 19.81
CA ARG A 121 -7.94 8.61 19.38
C ARG A 121 -7.27 9.63 18.46
N ARG A 122 -6.14 10.22 18.89
CA ARG A 122 -5.40 11.20 18.09
C ARG A 122 -4.90 10.61 16.77
N TYR A 123 -4.37 9.39 16.83
CA TYR A 123 -3.88 8.69 15.63
C TYR A 123 -5.01 8.47 14.63
N GLN A 124 -6.13 7.87 15.05
CA GLN A 124 -7.26 7.57 14.19
C GLN A 124 -7.93 8.83 13.63
N THR A 125 -8.12 9.88 14.45
CA THR A 125 -8.75 11.12 13.99
C THR A 125 -7.90 11.82 12.92
N VAL A 126 -6.59 11.96 13.13
CA VAL A 126 -5.72 12.68 12.19
C VAL A 126 -5.49 11.87 10.92
N VAL A 127 -5.13 10.59 11.06
CA VAL A 127 -4.89 9.71 9.90
C VAL A 127 -6.17 9.47 9.11
N GLY A 128 -7.29 9.23 9.80
CA GLY A 128 -8.61 9.09 9.16
C GLY A 128 -9.04 10.36 8.45
N GLY A 129 -8.80 11.53 9.05
CA GLY A 129 -9.06 12.83 8.43
C GLY A 129 -8.25 13.02 7.14
N VAL A 130 -6.96 12.65 7.13
CA VAL A 130 -6.11 12.68 5.93
C VAL A 130 -6.66 11.75 4.83
N ILE A 131 -7.04 10.52 5.19
CA ILE A 131 -7.59 9.57 4.22
C ILE A 131 -8.94 10.05 3.67
N MET A 132 -9.77 10.70 4.46
CA MET A 132 -11.03 11.29 3.99
C MET A 132 -10.84 12.38 2.93
N LEU A 133 -9.66 13.01 2.83
CA LEU A 133 -9.35 14.00 1.80
C LEU A 133 -9.37 13.42 0.38
N VAL A 134 -9.26 12.09 0.22
CA VAL A 134 -9.39 11.45 -1.10
C VAL A 134 -10.67 11.86 -1.80
N THR A 135 -11.80 11.83 -1.10
CA THR A 135 -13.11 12.11 -1.70
C THR A 135 -13.25 13.55 -2.21
N PRO A 136 -13.01 14.61 -1.40
CA PRO A 136 -13.14 15.98 -1.88
C PRO A 136 -12.08 16.32 -2.94
N ILE A 137 -10.83 15.84 -2.81
CA ILE A 137 -9.79 16.11 -3.80
C ILE A 137 -10.14 15.43 -5.13
N ALA A 138 -10.53 14.15 -5.11
CA ALA A 138 -10.96 13.44 -6.32
C ALA A 138 -12.16 14.13 -6.98
N TYR A 139 -13.14 14.61 -6.20
CA TYR A 139 -14.28 15.34 -6.72
C TYR A 139 -13.85 16.61 -7.47
N VAL A 140 -12.96 17.43 -6.88
CA VAL A 140 -12.46 18.66 -7.51
C VAL A 140 -11.69 18.35 -8.79
N VAL A 141 -10.79 17.34 -8.75
CA VAL A 141 -9.96 16.93 -9.90
C VAL A 141 -10.84 16.45 -11.06
N LEU A 142 -11.86 15.64 -10.77
CA LEU A 142 -12.83 15.20 -11.80
C LEU A 142 -13.68 16.35 -12.33
N LYS A 143 -14.08 17.30 -11.49
CA LYS A 143 -14.83 18.49 -11.93
C LYS A 143 -13.99 19.40 -12.85
N MET A 144 -12.66 19.36 -12.70
CA MET A 144 -11.73 20.06 -13.60
C MET A 144 -11.53 19.36 -14.95
N GLY A 145 -12.21 18.22 -15.19
CA GLY A 145 -12.16 17.47 -16.46
C GLY A 145 -11.05 16.41 -16.52
N ALA A 146 -10.50 16.00 -15.39
CA ALA A 146 -9.50 14.92 -15.39
C ALA A 146 -10.12 13.54 -15.64
N ASP A 147 -9.34 12.65 -16.25
CA ASP A 147 -9.74 11.28 -16.57
C ASP A 147 -9.91 10.40 -15.33
N ALA A 148 -10.59 9.25 -15.49
CA ALA A 148 -10.88 8.30 -14.43
C ALA A 148 -9.64 7.82 -13.62
N PRO A 149 -8.45 7.57 -14.20
CA PRO A 149 -7.23 7.21 -13.46
C PRO A 149 -6.79 8.23 -12.43
N SER A 150 -7.16 9.50 -12.58
CA SER A 150 -6.79 10.58 -11.66
C SER A 150 -7.26 10.31 -10.21
N VAL A 151 -8.37 9.60 -10.03
CA VAL A 151 -8.88 9.23 -8.71
C VAL A 151 -7.91 8.30 -7.98
N PHE A 152 -7.31 7.35 -8.70
CA PHE A 152 -6.33 6.42 -8.15
C PHE A 152 -4.98 7.10 -7.87
N ILE A 153 -4.62 8.08 -8.71
CA ILE A 153 -3.43 8.93 -8.45
C ILE A 153 -3.65 9.76 -7.19
N VAL A 154 -4.81 10.38 -7.02
CA VAL A 154 -5.16 11.11 -5.79
C VAL A 154 -5.09 10.18 -4.57
N ASN A 155 -5.65 8.96 -4.68
CA ASN A 155 -5.59 7.97 -3.62
C ASN A 155 -4.15 7.61 -3.26
N LEU A 156 -3.28 7.38 -4.25
CA LEU A 156 -1.87 7.08 -4.04
C LEU A 156 -1.14 8.23 -3.31
N LEU A 157 -1.37 9.47 -3.73
CA LEU A 157 -0.78 10.66 -3.10
C LEU A 157 -1.26 10.82 -1.64
N VAL A 158 -2.55 10.59 -1.38
CA VAL A 158 -3.10 10.66 -0.03
C VAL A 158 -2.57 9.54 0.85
N ILE A 159 -2.34 8.34 0.31
CA ILE A 159 -1.69 7.24 1.05
C ILE A 159 -0.26 7.61 1.44
N ILE A 160 0.52 8.22 0.55
CA ILE A 160 1.86 8.71 0.86
C ILE A 160 1.81 9.80 1.96
N LEU A 161 0.89 10.74 1.85
CA LEU A 161 0.68 11.79 2.86
C LEU A 161 0.26 11.18 4.22
N SER A 162 -0.65 10.21 4.19
CA SER A 162 -1.08 9.45 5.36
C SER A 162 0.10 8.73 6.02
N PHE A 163 0.98 8.10 5.23
CA PHE A 163 2.17 7.43 5.74
C PHE A 163 3.11 8.39 6.48
N ILE A 164 3.39 9.56 5.89
CA ILE A 164 4.19 10.60 6.53
C ILE A 164 3.54 11.06 7.84
N THR A 165 2.24 11.28 7.84
CA THR A 165 1.45 11.67 9.02
C THR A 165 1.53 10.61 10.11
N ARG A 166 1.42 9.34 9.75
CA ARG A 166 1.56 8.21 10.69
C ARG A 166 2.94 8.19 11.34
N LEU A 167 4.02 8.37 10.58
CA LEU A 167 5.38 8.44 11.12
C LEU A 167 5.54 9.59 12.12
N TYR A 168 4.96 10.75 11.83
CA TYR A 168 5.05 11.89 12.72
C TYR A 168 4.32 11.66 14.05
N ILE A 169 3.13 11.07 14.01
CA ILE A 169 2.32 10.81 15.21
C ILE A 169 2.95 9.68 16.04
N ILE A 170 3.42 8.62 15.40
CA ILE A 170 3.96 7.45 16.10
C ILE A 170 5.24 7.78 16.87
N ARG A 171 6.03 8.75 16.39
CA ARG A 171 7.19 9.28 17.11
C ARG A 171 6.84 9.72 18.52
N SER A 172 5.70 10.43 18.68
CA SER A 172 5.29 10.92 20.01
C SER A 172 4.62 9.85 20.86
N LEU A 173 3.98 8.85 20.24
CA LEU A 173 3.23 7.82 20.97
C LEU A 173 4.12 6.73 21.57
N ILE A 174 5.08 6.25 20.80
CA ILE A 174 5.95 5.12 21.22
C ILE A 174 7.44 5.48 21.22
N GLN A 175 7.79 6.76 21.10
CA GLN A 175 9.18 7.25 21.06
C GLN A 175 10.03 6.58 19.96
N LEU A 176 9.39 6.22 18.82
CA LEU A 176 10.10 5.63 17.69
C LEU A 176 11.05 6.64 17.04
N ASN A 177 12.31 6.23 16.85
CA ASN A 177 13.28 7.03 16.11
C ASN A 177 12.98 6.96 14.60
N ILE A 178 12.42 8.05 14.06
CA ILE A 178 12.03 8.13 12.63
C ILE A 178 13.25 7.94 11.72
N ASN A 179 14.40 8.54 12.06
CA ASN A 179 15.61 8.40 11.23
C ASN A 179 16.03 6.94 11.14
N ARG A 180 15.98 6.20 12.25
CA ARG A 180 16.24 4.77 12.26
C ARG A 180 15.24 4.00 11.40
N PHE A 181 13.93 4.35 11.48
CA PHE A 181 12.89 3.73 10.66
C PHE A 181 13.14 3.99 9.17
N VAL A 182 13.33 5.25 8.78
CA VAL A 182 13.56 5.63 7.37
C VAL A 182 14.84 5.01 6.84
N CYS A 183 15.94 5.03 7.59
CA CYS A 183 17.19 4.41 7.15
C CYS A 183 17.07 2.88 7.01
N GLN A 184 16.51 2.20 8.00
CA GLN A 184 16.46 0.73 7.97
C GLN A 184 15.39 0.19 7.03
N VAL A 185 14.18 0.76 7.02
CA VAL A 185 13.10 0.34 6.14
C VAL A 185 13.31 0.89 4.74
N GLY A 186 13.58 2.19 4.60
CA GLY A 186 13.78 2.85 3.31
C GLY A 186 14.95 2.27 2.52
N ARG A 187 16.11 2.03 3.16
CA ARG A 187 17.24 1.36 2.50
C ARG A 187 16.88 -0.04 2.01
N SER A 188 16.17 -0.83 2.83
CA SER A 188 15.75 -2.16 2.44
C SER A 188 14.74 -2.14 1.29
N VAL A 189 13.79 -1.22 1.32
CA VAL A 189 12.80 -0.99 0.25
C VAL A 189 13.52 -0.58 -1.04
N LEU A 190 14.44 0.39 -0.97
CA LEU A 190 15.21 0.87 -2.11
C LEU A 190 16.04 -0.26 -2.76
N LEU A 191 16.73 -1.06 -1.96
CA LEU A 191 17.50 -2.19 -2.45
C LEU A 191 16.63 -3.22 -3.18
N VAL A 192 15.46 -3.55 -2.61
CA VAL A 192 14.54 -4.50 -3.25
C VAL A 192 13.95 -3.93 -4.54
N LEU A 193 13.64 -2.64 -4.60
CA LEU A 193 13.19 -1.98 -5.83
C LEU A 193 14.29 -1.98 -6.91
N LEU A 194 15.51 -1.62 -6.54
CA LEU A 194 16.65 -1.55 -7.46
C LEU A 194 17.07 -2.91 -8.00
N LEU A 195 16.91 -3.99 -7.24
CA LEU A 195 17.25 -5.34 -7.67
C LEU A 195 16.04 -6.07 -8.29
N GLY A 196 14.85 -5.86 -7.75
CA GLY A 196 13.65 -6.58 -8.14
C GLY A 196 13.03 -6.08 -9.45
N ILE A 197 13.06 -4.77 -9.72
CA ILE A 197 12.44 -4.23 -10.94
C ILE A 197 13.28 -4.52 -12.21
N PRO A 198 14.61 -4.33 -12.24
CA PRO A 198 15.37 -4.54 -13.46
C PRO A 198 15.35 -5.98 -13.96
N ILE A 199 15.39 -6.97 -13.08
CA ILE A 199 15.47 -8.38 -13.46
C ILE A 199 14.29 -8.81 -14.36
N PRO A 200 13.02 -8.69 -13.95
CA PRO A 200 11.89 -9.08 -14.79
C PRO A 200 11.69 -8.15 -16.01
N VAL A 201 12.09 -6.88 -15.92
CA VAL A 201 12.05 -5.96 -17.06
C VAL A 201 13.04 -6.38 -18.13
N ILE A 202 14.28 -6.73 -17.75
CA ILE A 202 15.29 -7.24 -18.67
C ILE A 202 14.86 -8.57 -19.27
N LEU A 203 14.30 -9.49 -18.45
CA LEU A 203 13.78 -10.77 -18.94
C LEU A 203 12.65 -10.56 -19.96
N ARG A 204 11.74 -9.63 -19.73
CA ARG A 204 10.66 -9.31 -20.67
C ARG A 204 11.16 -8.70 -21.98
N LEU A 205 12.27 -7.94 -21.94
CA LEU A 205 12.90 -7.38 -23.13
C LEU A 205 13.67 -8.45 -23.94
N LEU A 206 14.28 -9.42 -23.25
CA LEU A 206 15.03 -10.51 -23.90
C LEU A 206 14.10 -11.63 -24.44
N PHE A 207 12.98 -11.86 -23.78
CA PHE A 207 12.00 -12.89 -24.13
C PHE A 207 10.61 -12.24 -24.24
N PRO A 208 10.34 -11.46 -25.33
CA PRO A 208 9.02 -10.87 -25.52
C PRO A 208 7.99 -12.00 -25.63
N PRO A 209 6.80 -11.81 -25.04
CA PRO A 209 5.72 -12.78 -25.18
C PRO A 209 5.41 -12.96 -26.65
N THR A 210 5.51 -14.19 -27.15
CA THR A 210 5.08 -14.54 -28.51
C THR A 210 3.57 -14.32 -28.57
N SER A 211 3.17 -13.34 -29.38
CA SER A 211 1.76 -13.03 -29.72
C SER A 211 1.08 -14.19 -30.39
#